data_aa8396d3b4e4ab40e0d0af7b3ead0681
#
_entry.id   aa8396d3b4e4ab40e0d0af7b3ead0681
#
_cell.length_a   1.000
_cell.length_b   1.000
_cell.length_c   1.000
_cell.angle_alpha   90.00
_cell.angle_beta   90.00
_cell.angle_gamma   90.00
#
_symmetry.space_group_name_H-M   'P 1'
#
loop_
_entity.id
_entity.type
_entity.pdbx_description
1 polymer ?
#
loop_
_entity_poly.entity_id
_entity_poly.type
_entity_poly.pdbx_seq_one_letter_code
_entity_poly.pdbx_strand_id
1 'polypeptide(L)'
;SNILREKADQLYYSWEYANHKLTVNFTAGLKLVDPDKPQATIAEFLKDDSVVLFGKEYTYNKDLSTKSVVVYTQMIYGGPVYSSDGQIRFEIKNGYVTGYTQGYMNDIQILREKRDTISQERALIWLYQYNKLPANTQVLWCHLGYTRLLSVNNSIVYIPTWNFCIKNSNTGNIQYRRINAFTGSVMDETISVK
;
A
#
# COMPACT_ATOMS: atom_id res chain seq x y z
N SER A 1 11.38 -2.37 10.77
CA SER A 1 12.08 -1.32 11.51
C SER A 1 11.34 -1.02 12.81
N ASN A 2 12.04 -0.86 13.91
CA ASN A 2 11.45 -0.47 15.21
C ASN A 2 11.38 1.05 15.39
N ILE A 3 11.82 1.82 14.38
CA ILE A 3 11.90 3.29 14.47
C ILE A 3 10.53 3.95 14.73
N LEU A 4 9.44 3.38 14.23
CA LEU A 4 8.09 3.86 14.54
C LEU A 4 7.80 3.73 16.03
N ARG A 5 8.14 2.58 16.64
CA ARG A 5 7.96 2.37 18.08
C ARG A 5 8.80 3.33 18.91
N GLU A 6 10.07 3.52 18.52
CA GLU A 6 10.99 4.41 19.24
C GLU A 6 10.56 5.88 19.24
N LYS A 7 9.84 6.28 18.19
CA LYS A 7 9.35 7.66 18.03
C LYS A 7 7.87 7.85 18.38
N ALA A 8 7.14 6.78 18.68
CA ALA A 8 5.70 6.82 18.88
C ALA A 8 5.27 7.73 20.07
N ASP A 9 6.14 7.91 21.08
CA ASP A 9 5.88 8.82 22.20
C ASP A 9 5.80 10.30 21.79
N GLN A 10 6.22 10.65 20.56
CA GLN A 10 6.05 12.00 20.01
C GLN A 10 4.62 12.26 19.54
N LEU A 11 3.81 11.20 19.36
CA LEU A 11 2.43 11.32 18.91
C LEU A 11 1.53 11.89 20.02
N TYR A 12 0.64 12.79 19.63
CA TYR A 12 -0.37 13.37 20.51
C TYR A 12 -1.49 12.39 20.87
N TYR A 13 -1.73 11.38 20.02
CA TYR A 13 -2.83 10.43 20.13
C TYR A 13 -2.38 9.09 20.70
N SER A 14 -3.34 8.31 21.19
CA SER A 14 -3.07 6.96 21.67
C SER A 14 -2.61 6.05 20.52
N TRP A 15 -1.63 5.23 20.81
CA TRP A 15 -1.04 4.32 19.82
C TRP A 15 -0.75 2.94 20.39
N GLU A 16 -0.66 1.98 19.49
CA GLU A 16 -0.23 0.61 19.73
C GLU A 16 0.78 0.19 18.68
N TYR A 17 1.78 -0.59 19.04
CA TYR A 17 2.76 -1.13 18.11
C TYR A 17 2.79 -2.65 18.21
N ALA A 18 2.40 -3.32 17.14
CA ALA A 18 2.40 -4.78 17.02
C ALA A 18 2.72 -5.21 15.59
N ASN A 19 3.41 -6.33 15.43
CA ASN A 19 3.73 -6.91 14.12
C ASN A 19 4.39 -5.91 13.14
N HIS A 20 5.30 -5.09 13.64
CA HIS A 20 5.99 -4.03 12.88
C HIS A 20 5.06 -2.95 12.29
N LYS A 21 3.88 -2.79 12.86
CA LYS A 21 2.90 -1.76 12.50
C LYS A 21 2.60 -0.88 13.69
N LEU A 22 2.47 0.42 13.43
CA LEU A 22 1.95 1.41 14.36
C LEU A 22 0.47 1.61 14.05
N THR A 23 -0.37 1.45 15.04
CA THR A 23 -1.80 1.78 14.97
C THR A 23 -2.07 2.97 15.86
N VAL A 24 -2.65 4.02 15.30
CA VAL A 24 -3.01 5.25 16.01
C VAL A 24 -4.52 5.41 16.00
N ASN A 25 -5.09 5.73 17.15
CA ASN A 25 -6.52 5.90 17.33
C ASN A 25 -6.86 7.36 17.65
N PHE A 26 -7.70 7.96 16.83
CA PHE A 26 -8.27 9.28 17.07
C PHE A 26 -9.61 9.11 17.80
N THR A 27 -9.59 9.00 19.12
CA THR A 27 -10.75 8.65 19.95
C THR A 27 -11.99 9.49 19.63
N ALA A 28 -11.84 10.79 19.42
CA ALA A 28 -12.94 11.66 19.00
C ALA A 28 -13.15 11.74 17.48
N GLY A 29 -12.24 11.12 16.69
CA GLY A 29 -12.18 11.29 15.26
C GLY A 29 -11.72 12.70 14.85
N LEU A 30 -11.13 12.81 13.67
CA LEU A 30 -10.75 14.09 13.05
C LEU A 30 -11.68 14.35 11.87
N LYS A 31 -12.43 15.44 11.95
CA LYS A 31 -13.45 15.76 10.94
C LYS A 31 -12.83 16.08 9.58
N LEU A 32 -13.34 15.47 8.54
CA LEU A 32 -13.00 15.80 7.15
C LEU A 32 -13.59 17.17 6.78
N VAL A 33 -12.76 18.02 6.15
CA VAL A 33 -13.22 19.31 5.59
C VAL A 33 -14.15 19.06 4.42
N ASP A 34 -13.80 18.11 3.56
CA ASP A 34 -14.61 17.66 2.42
C ASP A 34 -14.65 16.13 2.41
N PRO A 35 -15.81 15.52 2.74
CA PRO A 35 -15.96 14.07 2.73
C PRO A 35 -15.76 13.40 1.36
N ASP A 36 -15.93 14.17 0.27
CA ASP A 36 -15.70 13.66 -1.10
C ASP A 36 -14.23 13.71 -1.51
N LYS A 37 -13.42 14.49 -0.76
CA LYS A 37 -11.98 14.64 -0.97
C LYS A 37 -11.19 14.43 0.33
N PRO A 38 -11.30 13.27 0.97
CA PRO A 38 -10.68 13.03 2.28
C PRO A 38 -9.16 13.19 2.25
N GLN A 39 -8.50 12.90 1.11
CA GLN A 39 -7.07 13.05 0.95
C GLN A 39 -6.59 14.49 1.17
N ALA A 40 -7.42 15.51 0.93
CA ALA A 40 -7.04 16.91 1.15
C ALA A 40 -6.86 17.20 2.65
N THR A 41 -7.77 16.74 3.49
CA THR A 41 -7.64 16.86 4.95
C THR A 41 -6.48 16.03 5.49
N ILE A 42 -6.33 14.78 5.02
CA ILE A 42 -5.27 13.87 5.47
C ILE A 42 -3.89 14.39 5.07
N ALA A 43 -3.75 15.07 3.93
CA ALA A 43 -2.49 15.68 3.50
C ALA A 43 -1.97 16.70 4.53
N GLU A 44 -2.84 17.38 5.27
CA GLU A 44 -2.42 18.29 6.35
C GLU A 44 -1.90 17.50 7.57
N PHE A 45 -2.50 16.35 7.89
CA PHE A 45 -2.03 15.50 9.00
C PHE A 45 -0.61 14.96 8.75
N LEU A 46 -0.28 14.66 7.49
CA LEU A 46 1.05 14.16 7.10
C LEU A 46 2.17 15.19 7.27
N LYS A 47 1.84 16.46 7.46
CA LYS A 47 2.83 17.53 7.68
C LYS A 47 3.26 17.66 9.13
N ASP A 48 2.50 17.08 10.06
CA ASP A 48 2.68 17.21 11.51
C ASP A 48 3.11 15.86 12.10
N ASP A 49 4.36 15.78 12.54
CA ASP A 49 4.93 14.56 13.12
C ASP A 49 4.30 14.20 14.49
N SER A 50 3.56 15.10 15.12
CA SER A 50 2.77 14.78 16.31
C SER A 50 1.45 14.05 15.98
N VAL A 51 1.05 14.05 14.72
CA VAL A 51 -0.14 13.36 14.20
C VAL A 51 0.26 12.10 13.43
N VAL A 52 1.25 12.22 12.53
CA VAL A 52 1.72 11.10 11.69
C VAL A 52 3.25 11.15 11.58
N LEU A 53 3.91 10.16 12.13
CA LEU A 53 5.37 10.05 12.04
C LEU A 53 5.82 9.88 10.59
N PHE A 54 6.85 10.60 10.18
CA PHE A 54 7.41 10.52 8.82
C PHE A 54 6.38 10.72 7.69
N GLY A 55 5.28 11.40 7.96
CA GLY A 55 4.17 11.54 7.01
C GLY A 55 4.58 12.08 5.64
N LYS A 56 5.59 12.95 5.60
CA LYS A 56 6.12 13.57 4.37
C LYS A 56 6.79 12.57 3.41
N GLU A 57 7.11 11.36 3.87
CA GLU A 57 7.75 10.31 3.06
C GLU A 57 6.74 9.43 2.33
N TYR A 58 5.45 9.72 2.46
CA TYR A 58 4.38 8.96 1.83
C TYR A 58 3.65 9.79 0.78
N THR A 59 3.23 9.12 -0.27
CA THR A 59 2.48 9.71 -1.38
C THR A 59 1.09 9.08 -1.46
N TYR A 60 0.08 9.89 -1.72
CA TYR A 60 -1.29 9.41 -1.91
C TYR A 60 -1.38 8.38 -3.03
N ASN A 61 -2.03 7.26 -2.74
CA ASN A 61 -2.27 6.20 -3.71
C ASN A 61 -3.78 6.07 -3.95
N LYS A 62 -4.24 6.66 -5.06
CA LYS A 62 -5.65 6.64 -5.45
C LYS A 62 -6.16 5.23 -5.70
N ASP A 63 -5.34 4.36 -6.31
CA ASP A 63 -5.74 3.04 -6.75
C ASP A 63 -5.99 2.07 -5.57
N LEU A 64 -5.29 2.27 -4.46
CA LEU A 64 -5.50 1.51 -3.23
C LEU A 64 -6.52 2.14 -2.29
N SER A 65 -6.97 3.37 -2.58
CA SER A 65 -7.91 4.10 -1.74
C SER A 65 -9.35 3.80 -2.11
N THR A 66 -10.22 3.82 -1.09
CA THR A 66 -11.66 3.66 -1.19
C THR A 66 -12.35 4.80 -0.44
N LYS A 67 -13.69 4.79 -0.41
CA LYS A 67 -14.46 5.77 0.39
C LYS A 67 -14.24 5.63 1.90
N SER A 68 -13.90 4.44 2.38
CA SER A 68 -13.72 4.13 3.80
C SER A 68 -12.26 4.02 4.24
N VAL A 69 -11.32 3.91 3.29
CA VAL A 69 -9.89 3.79 3.58
C VAL A 69 -9.09 4.62 2.58
N VAL A 70 -8.30 5.56 3.08
CA VAL A 70 -7.37 6.35 2.26
C VAL A 70 -5.95 5.86 2.49
N VAL A 71 -5.26 5.52 1.40
CA VAL A 71 -3.94 4.89 1.42
C VAL A 71 -2.88 5.84 0.91
N TYR A 72 -1.80 5.95 1.66
CA TYR A 72 -0.55 6.59 1.26
C TYR A 72 0.56 5.55 1.26
N THR A 73 1.47 5.62 0.30
CA THR A 73 2.58 4.67 0.14
C THR A 73 3.92 5.37 0.12
N GLN A 74 4.94 4.74 0.72
CA GLN A 74 6.31 5.11 0.45
C GLN A 74 6.64 4.82 -1.02
N MET A 75 7.55 5.59 -1.58
CA MET A 75 8.04 5.42 -2.95
C MET A 75 9.45 4.87 -2.92
N ILE A 76 9.69 3.81 -3.65
CA ILE A 76 11.02 3.23 -3.87
C ILE A 76 11.40 3.47 -5.33
N TYR A 77 12.48 4.20 -5.58
CA TYR A 77 12.98 4.46 -6.94
C TYR A 77 11.89 4.87 -7.95
N GLY A 78 10.95 5.71 -7.49
CA GLY A 78 9.85 6.23 -8.31
C GLY A 78 8.62 5.31 -8.44
N GLY A 79 8.62 4.14 -7.80
CA GLY A 79 7.48 3.22 -7.76
C GLY A 79 6.84 3.13 -6.37
N PRO A 80 5.51 3.02 -6.28
CA PRO A 80 4.81 2.86 -5.01
C PRO A 80 5.03 1.48 -4.41
N VAL A 81 4.97 1.41 -3.07
CA VAL A 81 5.03 0.15 -2.33
C VAL A 81 3.63 -0.44 -2.18
N TYR A 82 3.41 -1.63 -2.72
CA TYR A 82 2.14 -2.36 -2.64
C TYR A 82 2.05 -3.32 -1.45
N SER A 83 3.07 -3.35 -0.58
CA SER A 83 3.04 -4.06 0.71
C SER A 83 2.62 -3.12 1.83
N SER A 84 1.89 -3.63 2.81
CA SER A 84 1.50 -2.87 4.00
C SER A 84 2.69 -2.36 4.83
N ASP A 85 3.89 -2.92 4.60
CA ASP A 85 5.12 -2.51 5.30
C ASP A 85 5.56 -1.07 4.99
N GLY A 86 5.15 -0.52 3.85
CA GLY A 86 5.44 0.85 3.43
C GLY A 86 4.19 1.67 3.16
N GLN A 87 3.11 1.44 3.90
CA GLN A 87 1.83 2.11 3.71
C GLN A 87 1.33 2.75 5.01
N ILE A 88 0.58 3.84 4.84
CA ILE A 88 -0.33 4.36 5.86
C ILE A 88 -1.75 4.17 5.33
N ARG A 89 -2.61 3.60 6.15
CA ARG A 89 -4.02 3.37 5.84
C ARG A 89 -4.87 4.11 6.84
N PHE A 90 -5.49 5.20 6.41
CA PHE A 90 -6.41 6.00 7.22
C PHE A 90 -7.81 5.44 7.09
N GLU A 91 -8.46 5.20 8.22
CA GLU A 91 -9.84 4.74 8.27
C GLU A 91 -10.80 5.91 8.37
N ILE A 92 -11.84 5.89 7.53
CA ILE A 92 -12.86 6.93 7.47
C ILE A 92 -14.22 6.33 7.83
N LYS A 93 -14.88 6.97 8.78
CA LYS A 93 -16.22 6.61 9.22
C LYS A 93 -17.05 7.87 9.49
N ASN A 94 -18.23 7.95 8.86
CA ASN A 94 -19.20 9.04 9.08
C ASN A 94 -18.61 10.46 8.91
N GLY A 95 -17.71 10.65 7.94
CA GLY A 95 -17.08 11.96 7.68
C GLY A 95 -15.92 12.31 8.63
N TYR A 96 -15.43 11.33 9.38
CA TYR A 96 -14.29 11.50 10.30
C TYR A 96 -13.18 10.49 9.95
N VAL A 97 -11.95 10.92 10.10
CA VAL A 97 -10.81 10.01 10.17
C VAL A 97 -10.73 9.48 11.59
N THR A 98 -10.88 8.18 11.76
CA THR A 98 -10.94 7.54 13.10
C THR A 98 -9.59 7.07 13.59
N GLY A 99 -8.61 6.95 12.70
CA GLY A 99 -7.27 6.51 13.01
C GLY A 99 -6.53 6.04 11.77
N TYR A 100 -5.37 5.46 11.97
CA TYR A 100 -4.58 4.89 10.89
C TYR A 100 -3.70 3.74 11.36
N THR A 101 -3.29 2.91 10.41
CA THR A 101 -2.25 1.91 10.59
C THR A 101 -1.08 2.25 9.68
N GLN A 102 0.13 2.23 10.21
CA GLN A 102 1.35 2.63 9.51
C GLN A 102 2.41 1.55 9.55
N GLY A 103 2.93 1.17 8.38
CA GLY A 103 4.20 0.49 8.21
C GLY A 103 5.23 1.45 7.64
N TYR A 104 6.48 1.35 8.07
CA TYR A 104 7.57 2.21 7.63
C TYR A 104 8.81 1.40 7.28
N MET A 105 9.33 1.62 6.09
CA MET A 105 10.56 1.02 5.61
C MET A 105 11.68 2.06 5.68
N ASN A 106 12.76 1.70 6.36
CA ASN A 106 13.99 2.46 6.43
C ASN A 106 15.16 1.64 5.88
N ASP A 107 16.31 2.28 5.70
CA ASP A 107 17.56 1.65 5.27
C ASP A 107 17.41 0.84 3.98
N ILE A 108 16.71 1.42 2.98
CA ILE A 108 16.48 0.78 1.69
C ILE A 108 17.80 0.72 0.92
N GLN A 109 18.20 -0.48 0.52
CA GLN A 109 19.44 -0.74 -0.23
C GLN A 109 19.14 -1.47 -1.53
N ILE A 110 19.88 -1.13 -2.59
CA ILE A 110 19.84 -1.86 -3.85
C ILE A 110 20.71 -3.12 -3.71
N LEU A 111 20.08 -4.29 -3.86
CA LEU A 111 20.78 -5.58 -3.78
C LEU A 111 21.37 -6.04 -5.12
N ARG A 112 20.86 -5.52 -6.23
CA ARG A 112 21.29 -5.91 -7.59
C ARG A 112 21.29 -4.70 -8.51
N GLU A 113 22.08 -4.80 -9.56
CA GLU A 113 22.08 -3.81 -10.63
C GLU A 113 20.70 -3.68 -11.29
N LYS A 114 20.45 -2.50 -11.85
CA LYS A 114 19.21 -2.20 -12.57
C LYS A 114 19.04 -3.19 -13.72
N ARG A 115 17.85 -3.77 -13.79
CA ARG A 115 17.43 -4.71 -14.84
C ARG A 115 16.17 -4.19 -15.52
N ASP A 116 16.04 -4.54 -16.79
CA ASP A 116 14.79 -4.29 -17.51
C ASP A 116 13.67 -5.17 -16.95
N THR A 117 12.49 -4.60 -16.89
CA THR A 117 11.27 -5.31 -16.54
C THR A 117 10.53 -5.74 -17.79
N ILE A 118 9.72 -6.81 -17.69
CA ILE A 118 8.78 -7.14 -18.75
C ILE A 118 7.76 -6.01 -18.91
N SER A 119 7.20 -5.88 -20.10
CA SER A 119 6.14 -4.88 -20.34
C SER A 119 4.84 -5.24 -19.63
N GLN A 120 3.98 -4.25 -19.45
CA GLN A 120 2.62 -4.44 -18.93
C GLN A 120 1.81 -5.43 -19.77
N GLU A 121 1.90 -5.33 -21.07
CA GLU A 121 1.21 -6.22 -22.02
C GLU A 121 1.68 -7.67 -21.84
N ARG A 122 2.99 -7.88 -21.70
CA ARG A 122 3.56 -9.19 -21.46
C ARG A 122 3.07 -9.78 -20.14
N ALA A 123 3.01 -8.98 -19.09
CA ALA A 123 2.48 -9.40 -17.80
C ALA A 123 1.00 -9.81 -17.89
N LEU A 124 0.19 -9.07 -18.64
CA LEU A 124 -1.22 -9.40 -18.86
C LEU A 124 -1.39 -10.71 -19.64
N ILE A 125 -0.58 -10.93 -20.69
CA ILE A 125 -0.57 -12.18 -21.46
C ILE A 125 -0.26 -13.36 -20.55
N TRP A 126 0.70 -13.23 -19.64
CA TRP A 126 1.07 -14.29 -18.70
C TRP A 126 -0.05 -14.60 -17.71
N LEU A 127 -0.74 -13.58 -17.17
CA LEU A 127 -1.93 -13.81 -16.34
C LEU A 127 -3.00 -14.62 -17.07
N TYR A 128 -3.23 -14.33 -18.34
CA TYR A 128 -4.15 -15.08 -19.16
C TYR A 128 -3.68 -16.53 -19.38
N GLN A 129 -2.42 -16.73 -19.74
CA GLN A 129 -1.83 -18.06 -19.99
C GLN A 129 -1.81 -18.94 -18.74
N TYR A 130 -1.64 -18.35 -17.56
CA TYR A 130 -1.69 -19.07 -16.28
C TYR A 130 -3.10 -19.22 -15.71
N ASN A 131 -4.14 -18.92 -16.47
CA ASN A 131 -5.54 -18.99 -16.04
C ASN A 131 -5.84 -18.16 -14.76
N LYS A 132 -5.15 -17.02 -14.60
CA LYS A 132 -5.35 -16.11 -13.47
C LYS A 132 -6.33 -14.97 -13.77
N LEU A 133 -6.86 -14.93 -14.97
CA LEU A 133 -7.95 -14.04 -15.38
C LEU A 133 -9.22 -14.88 -15.59
N PRO A 134 -10.15 -14.89 -14.64
CA PRO A 134 -11.45 -15.55 -14.79
C PRO A 134 -12.21 -15.01 -16.00
N ALA A 135 -13.13 -15.81 -16.56
CA ALA A 135 -14.04 -15.33 -17.59
C ALA A 135 -14.82 -14.10 -17.09
N ASN A 136 -15.16 -13.20 -17.99
CA ASN A 136 -15.85 -11.94 -17.69
C ASN A 136 -15.06 -11.01 -16.72
N THR A 137 -13.75 -11.01 -16.86
CA THR A 137 -12.87 -10.11 -16.09
C THR A 137 -12.63 -8.80 -16.83
N GLN A 138 -12.77 -7.70 -16.12
CA GLN A 138 -12.34 -6.36 -16.53
C GLN A 138 -11.10 -5.96 -15.73
N VAL A 139 -10.04 -5.51 -16.41
CA VAL A 139 -8.89 -4.89 -15.76
C VAL A 139 -9.24 -3.44 -15.44
N LEU A 140 -9.29 -3.08 -14.16
CA LEU A 140 -9.59 -1.73 -13.72
C LEU A 140 -8.35 -0.82 -13.78
N TRP A 141 -7.21 -1.35 -13.35
CA TRP A 141 -5.92 -0.68 -13.45
C TRP A 141 -4.77 -1.68 -13.40
N CYS A 142 -3.62 -1.25 -13.88
CA CYS A 142 -2.36 -1.97 -13.82
C CYS A 142 -1.20 -1.00 -13.61
N HIS A 143 -0.43 -1.20 -12.55
CA HIS A 143 0.70 -0.34 -12.22
C HIS A 143 1.92 -1.14 -11.78
N LEU A 144 3.09 -0.65 -12.19
CA LEU A 144 4.37 -1.13 -11.69
C LEU A 144 4.63 -0.55 -10.30
N GLY A 145 5.06 -1.37 -9.38
CA GLY A 145 5.42 -0.96 -8.03
C GLY A 145 6.28 -2.03 -7.35
N TYR A 146 6.48 -1.89 -6.05
CA TYR A 146 7.31 -2.81 -5.29
C TYR A 146 6.49 -3.64 -4.33
N THR A 147 6.74 -4.94 -4.30
CA THR A 147 6.06 -5.88 -3.43
C THR A 147 7.08 -6.71 -2.68
N ARG A 148 6.77 -7.05 -1.44
CA ARG A 148 7.57 -7.95 -0.62
C ARG A 148 7.64 -9.32 -1.29
N LEU A 149 8.87 -9.80 -1.47
CA LEU A 149 9.12 -11.14 -1.98
C LEU A 149 9.30 -12.13 -0.81
N LEU A 150 10.23 -11.82 0.09
CA LEU A 150 10.58 -12.69 1.22
C LEU A 150 11.29 -11.91 2.32
N SER A 151 11.45 -12.55 3.47
CA SER A 151 12.29 -12.07 4.58
C SER A 151 13.51 -12.96 4.75
N VAL A 152 14.67 -12.34 4.93
CA VAL A 152 15.94 -13.03 5.21
C VAL A 152 16.68 -12.26 6.30
N ASN A 153 17.06 -12.94 7.38
CA ASN A 153 17.92 -12.38 8.44
C ASN A 153 17.52 -10.96 8.89
N ASN A 154 16.24 -10.76 9.26
CA ASN A 154 15.66 -9.49 9.66
C ASN A 154 15.60 -8.41 8.56
N SER A 155 15.94 -8.75 7.32
CA SER A 155 15.77 -7.89 6.16
C SER A 155 14.58 -8.36 5.32
N ILE A 156 13.92 -7.43 4.66
CA ILE A 156 12.81 -7.72 3.75
C ILE A 156 13.28 -7.39 2.34
N VAL A 157 13.11 -8.34 1.43
CA VAL A 157 13.44 -8.16 0.02
C VAL A 157 12.19 -7.76 -0.73
N TYR A 158 12.28 -6.64 -1.46
CA TYR A 158 11.24 -6.13 -2.36
C TYR A 158 11.68 -6.31 -3.80
N ILE A 159 10.74 -6.59 -4.66
CA ILE A 159 10.95 -6.71 -6.10
C ILE A 159 9.94 -5.86 -6.86
N PRO A 160 10.27 -5.39 -8.07
CA PRO A 160 9.30 -4.75 -8.93
C PRO A 160 8.24 -5.77 -9.38
N THR A 161 6.98 -5.37 -9.31
CA THR A 161 5.84 -6.19 -9.69
C THR A 161 4.85 -5.38 -10.51
N TRP A 162 4.26 -6.02 -11.51
CA TRP A 162 3.04 -5.54 -12.14
C TRP A 162 1.84 -5.93 -11.27
N ASN A 163 1.12 -4.93 -10.81
CA ASN A 163 -0.04 -5.08 -9.94
C ASN A 163 -1.30 -4.78 -10.74
N PHE A 164 -2.19 -5.75 -10.83
CA PHE A 164 -3.46 -5.64 -11.53
C PHE A 164 -4.61 -5.65 -10.54
N CYS A 165 -5.53 -4.72 -10.69
CA CYS A 165 -6.84 -4.77 -10.08
C CYS A 165 -7.84 -5.24 -11.11
N ILE A 166 -8.51 -6.34 -10.85
CA ILE A 166 -9.48 -6.95 -11.75
C ILE A 166 -10.86 -7.02 -11.11
N LYS A 167 -11.88 -6.86 -11.92
CA LYS A 167 -13.27 -6.95 -11.51
C LYS A 167 -13.99 -8.03 -12.31
N ASN A 168 -14.69 -8.92 -11.65
CA ASN A 168 -15.61 -9.82 -12.31
C ASN A 168 -16.86 -9.04 -12.70
N SER A 169 -17.18 -8.99 -14.01
CA SER A 169 -18.29 -8.21 -14.54
C SER A 169 -19.68 -8.75 -14.11
N ASN A 170 -19.76 -10.04 -13.78
CA ASN A 170 -21.03 -10.66 -13.38
C ASN A 170 -21.31 -10.47 -11.88
N THR A 171 -20.29 -10.62 -11.03
CA THR A 171 -20.45 -10.56 -9.56
C THR A 171 -20.06 -9.22 -8.97
N GLY A 172 -19.33 -8.39 -9.70
CA GLY A 172 -18.76 -7.14 -9.20
C GLY A 172 -17.56 -7.31 -8.26
N ASN A 173 -17.14 -8.54 -7.98
CA ASN A 173 -16.03 -8.83 -7.08
C ASN A 173 -14.72 -8.29 -7.62
N ILE A 174 -13.97 -7.61 -6.74
CA ILE A 174 -12.65 -7.07 -7.03
C ILE A 174 -11.58 -8.02 -6.49
N GLN A 175 -10.58 -8.29 -7.32
CA GLN A 175 -9.43 -9.12 -6.98
C GLN A 175 -8.15 -8.45 -7.46
N TYR A 176 -7.04 -8.78 -6.81
CA TYR A 176 -5.73 -8.30 -7.19
C TYR A 176 -4.89 -9.45 -7.73
N ARG A 177 -4.06 -9.16 -8.73
CA ARG A 177 -3.11 -10.11 -9.32
C ARG A 177 -1.75 -9.44 -9.39
N ARG A 178 -0.70 -10.22 -9.19
CA ARG A 178 0.68 -9.74 -9.21
C ARG A 178 1.55 -10.61 -10.07
N ILE A 179 2.36 -9.96 -10.88
CA ILE A 179 3.38 -10.60 -11.72
C ILE A 179 4.74 -10.05 -11.33
N ASN A 180 5.69 -10.93 -11.05
CA ASN A 180 7.09 -10.54 -10.90
C ASN A 180 7.56 -9.87 -12.19
N ALA A 181 7.93 -8.59 -12.12
CA ALA A 181 8.26 -7.81 -13.31
C ALA A 181 9.61 -8.21 -13.93
N PHE A 182 10.45 -8.97 -13.24
CA PHE A 182 11.69 -9.51 -13.80
C PHE A 182 11.49 -10.86 -14.50
N THR A 183 10.73 -11.75 -13.90
CA THR A 183 10.63 -13.14 -14.36
C THR A 183 9.32 -13.45 -15.08
N GLY A 184 8.29 -12.63 -14.91
CA GLY A 184 6.95 -12.89 -15.41
C GLY A 184 6.18 -13.97 -14.63
N SER A 185 6.73 -14.48 -13.53
CA SER A 185 6.03 -15.46 -12.69
C SER A 185 4.88 -14.81 -11.93
N VAL A 186 3.77 -15.54 -11.81
CA VAL A 186 2.64 -15.12 -10.99
C VAL A 186 3.04 -15.23 -9.51
N MET A 187 2.78 -14.18 -8.76
CA MET A 187 3.00 -14.17 -7.31
C MET A 187 1.69 -14.53 -6.63
N ASP A 188 1.73 -15.51 -5.72
CA ASP A 188 0.57 -15.89 -4.94
C ASP A 188 0.13 -14.74 -4.01
N GLU A 189 -1.17 -14.56 -3.93
CA GLU A 189 -1.75 -13.52 -3.09
C GLU A 189 -1.65 -13.88 -1.63
N THR A 190 -0.83 -13.15 -0.89
CA THR A 190 -0.98 -13.03 0.56
C THR A 190 -1.57 -11.65 0.88
N ILE A 191 -2.80 -11.40 0.47
CA ILE A 191 -3.55 -10.26 0.96
C ILE A 191 -4.98 -10.71 1.22
N SER A 192 -5.24 -11.03 2.47
CA SER A 192 -6.58 -10.93 3.03
C SER A 192 -6.85 -9.44 3.28
N VAL A 193 -7.54 -8.81 2.36
CA VAL A 193 -8.27 -7.59 2.68
C VAL A 193 -9.60 -8.07 3.25
N LYS A 194 -9.69 -8.12 4.57
CA LYS A 194 -10.96 -8.09 5.29
C LYS A 194 -11.30 -6.67 5.61
#